data_5e699de2752608d533a230b9dbad3aa2
#
_entry.id   5e699de2752608d533a230b9dbad3aa2
#
_cell.length_a   1.000
_cell.length_b   1.000
_cell.length_c   1.000
_cell.angle_alpha   90.00
_cell.angle_beta   90.00
_cell.angle_gamma   90.00
#
_symmetry.space_group_name_H-M   'P 1'
#
loop_
_entity.id
_entity.type
_entity.pdbx_description
1 polymer ?
#
loop_
_entity_poly.entity_id
_entity_poly.type
_entity_poly.pdbx_seq_one_letter_code
_entity_poly.pdbx_strand_id
1 'polypeptide(L)'
;MGKGAGGTRLLGAPKPKSHAYFTSERKRLGTLDNNIDYYNWKTGGFVIWQEGHKHANEGRKNDEFRFAKELARHGYGVYLLPEDAKNGGISFRLSAKGGSTFSDAKVGTYYYEQTTKKSDNAKYGVLSALQHAGDKGIKLAAIYDKYGSLSRLSIQKGIDWYEHNRGKKGSGLIKLDGVLVVNKNHELYWHDMRTSENEWWEKK
;
A
#
# COMPACT_ATOMS: atom_id res chain seq x y z
N MET A 1 9.20 -7.28 31.33
CA MET A 1 8.03 -6.88 30.50
C MET A 1 8.21 -5.40 30.13
N GLY A 2 8.86 -5.15 29.01
CA GLY A 2 9.07 -3.81 28.50
C GLY A 2 7.79 -3.30 27.85
N LYS A 3 7.18 -2.26 28.40
CA LYS A 3 6.15 -1.48 27.70
C LYS A 3 6.85 -0.76 26.57
N GLY A 4 6.76 -1.30 25.35
CA GLY A 4 7.23 -0.63 24.15
C GLY A 4 6.54 0.71 24.02
N ALA A 5 7.32 1.77 23.98
CA ALA A 5 6.86 3.11 23.68
C ALA A 5 6.00 3.06 22.41
N GLY A 6 4.82 3.65 22.46
CA GLY A 6 3.83 3.64 21.39
C GLY A 6 4.28 4.40 20.15
N GLY A 7 5.21 3.82 19.41
CA GLY A 7 5.57 4.27 18.07
C GLY A 7 4.34 4.16 17.16
N THR A 8 4.07 5.19 16.43
CA THR A 8 2.97 5.22 15.46
C THR A 8 3.24 4.14 14.41
N ARG A 9 2.36 3.14 14.32
CA ARG A 9 2.50 2.04 13.36
C ARG A 9 2.50 2.59 11.93
N LEU A 10 3.34 2.03 11.07
CA LEU A 10 3.44 2.41 9.67
C LEU A 10 2.08 2.32 8.96
N LEU A 11 1.37 1.23 9.18
CA LEU A 11 -0.02 1.09 8.76
C LEU A 11 -0.90 1.33 9.97
N GLY A 12 -1.55 2.49 10.04
CA GLY A 12 -2.50 2.80 11.09
C GLY A 12 -3.64 1.78 11.17
N ALA A 13 -4.31 1.72 12.31
CA ALA A 13 -5.47 0.84 12.47
C ALA A 13 -6.53 1.15 11.41
N PRO A 14 -7.26 0.15 10.88
CA PRO A 14 -8.34 0.39 9.95
C PRO A 14 -9.39 1.33 10.57
N LYS A 15 -10.01 2.14 9.71
CA LYS A 15 -11.09 3.06 10.08
C LYS A 15 -12.36 2.65 9.34
N PRO A 16 -13.09 1.63 9.85
CA PRO A 16 -14.32 1.16 9.24
C PRO A 16 -15.29 2.32 8.98
N LYS A 17 -15.97 2.27 7.86
CA LYS A 17 -16.96 3.27 7.46
C LYS A 17 -18.30 2.62 7.19
N SER A 18 -19.38 3.37 7.39
CA SER A 18 -20.71 2.93 7.04
C SER A 18 -20.87 2.86 5.51
N HIS A 19 -21.82 2.06 5.05
CA HIS A 19 -22.17 2.02 3.64
C HIS A 19 -22.68 3.38 3.12
N ALA A 20 -23.38 4.15 3.94
CA ALA A 20 -23.79 5.51 3.60
C ALA A 20 -22.58 6.43 3.34
N TYR A 21 -21.54 6.33 4.15
CA TYR A 21 -20.28 7.05 3.90
C TYR A 21 -19.65 6.63 2.56
N PHE A 22 -19.55 5.32 2.31
CA PHE A 22 -19.03 4.80 1.05
C PHE A 22 -19.81 5.34 -0.16
N THR A 23 -21.14 5.30 -0.10
CA THR A 23 -22.01 5.83 -1.18
C THR A 23 -21.81 7.33 -1.38
N SER A 24 -21.70 8.11 -0.29
CA SER A 24 -21.41 9.54 -0.36
C SER A 24 -20.05 9.84 -0.99
N GLU A 25 -19.02 9.11 -0.62
CA GLU A 25 -17.67 9.27 -1.19
C GLU A 25 -17.64 8.92 -2.67
N ARG A 26 -18.34 7.87 -3.11
CA ARG A 26 -18.50 7.54 -4.52
C ARG A 26 -19.10 8.69 -5.32
N LYS A 27 -20.20 9.24 -4.81
CA LYS A 27 -20.87 10.37 -5.45
C LYS A 27 -19.97 11.60 -5.51
N ARG A 28 -19.22 11.87 -4.43
CA ARG A 28 -18.31 13.03 -4.35
C ARG A 28 -17.13 12.93 -5.32
N LEU A 29 -16.62 11.71 -5.53
CA LEU A 29 -15.41 11.46 -6.32
C LEU A 29 -15.69 11.17 -7.80
N GLY A 30 -16.96 11.11 -8.22
CA GLY A 30 -17.30 10.84 -9.61
C GLY A 30 -16.80 9.49 -10.09
N THR A 31 -17.12 8.42 -9.36
CA THR A 31 -16.62 7.09 -9.70
C THR A 31 -17.20 6.55 -10.99
N LEU A 32 -16.36 5.91 -11.81
CA LEU A 32 -16.63 5.56 -13.21
C LEU A 32 -17.74 4.51 -13.41
N ASP A 33 -17.89 3.56 -12.49
CA ASP A 33 -18.90 2.50 -12.62
C ASP A 33 -19.25 1.91 -11.26
N ASN A 34 -20.55 1.70 -11.06
CA ASN A 34 -21.08 1.06 -9.87
C ASN A 34 -20.58 -0.38 -9.66
N ASN A 35 -20.15 -1.05 -10.73
CA ASN A 35 -19.78 -2.46 -10.71
C ASN A 35 -18.32 -2.73 -10.31
N ILE A 36 -17.46 -1.72 -10.35
CA ILE A 36 -16.04 -1.89 -10.02
C ILE A 36 -15.69 -1.52 -8.60
N ASP A 37 -16.47 -0.66 -7.97
CA ASP A 37 -16.28 -0.34 -6.57
C ASP A 37 -16.63 -1.53 -5.67
N TYR A 38 -16.08 -1.56 -4.48
CA TYR A 38 -16.27 -2.64 -3.53
C TYR A 38 -16.52 -2.11 -2.12
N TYR A 39 -17.48 -2.69 -1.43
CA TYR A 39 -17.72 -2.47 -0.01
C TYR A 39 -17.79 -3.79 0.73
N ASN A 40 -17.06 -3.90 1.83
CA ASN A 40 -17.09 -5.07 2.70
C ASN A 40 -18.05 -4.83 3.87
N TRP A 41 -19.20 -5.47 3.85
CA TRP A 41 -20.22 -5.32 4.88
C TRP A 41 -19.79 -5.78 6.28
N LYS A 42 -18.87 -6.73 6.35
CA LYS A 42 -18.36 -7.27 7.61
C LYS A 42 -17.37 -6.31 8.28
N THR A 43 -16.53 -5.68 7.52
CA THR A 43 -15.41 -4.89 8.04
C THR A 43 -15.58 -3.37 7.88
N GLY A 44 -16.54 -2.94 7.05
CA GLY A 44 -16.70 -1.52 6.70
C GLY A 44 -15.56 -0.97 5.84
N GLY A 45 -14.68 -1.84 5.33
CA GLY A 45 -13.65 -1.45 4.37
C GLY A 45 -14.21 -1.35 2.96
N PHE A 46 -13.55 -0.58 2.11
CA PHE A 46 -14.04 -0.34 0.75
C PHE A 46 -12.91 -0.05 -0.22
N VAL A 47 -13.22 -0.20 -1.52
CA VAL A 47 -12.37 0.26 -2.63
C VAL A 47 -13.20 1.21 -3.50
N ILE A 48 -12.66 2.37 -3.78
CA ILE A 48 -13.23 3.35 -4.71
C ILE A 48 -12.20 3.63 -5.80
N TRP A 49 -12.61 3.45 -7.06
CA TRP A 49 -11.85 3.92 -8.20
C TRP A 49 -12.14 5.39 -8.44
N GLN A 50 -11.11 6.19 -8.54
CA GLN A 50 -11.29 7.57 -8.99
C GLN A 50 -11.23 7.63 -10.51
N GLU A 51 -11.99 8.54 -11.08
CA GLU A 51 -11.95 8.82 -12.50
C GLU A 51 -10.51 9.15 -12.95
N GLY A 52 -10.11 8.62 -14.11
CA GLY A 52 -8.74 8.79 -14.62
C GLY A 52 -7.73 7.74 -14.14
N HIS A 53 -8.13 6.77 -13.34
CA HIS A 53 -7.25 5.65 -13.00
C HIS A 53 -6.95 4.81 -14.23
N LYS A 54 -5.66 4.59 -14.55
CA LYS A 54 -5.18 3.96 -15.79
C LYS A 54 -5.80 2.60 -16.11
N HIS A 55 -5.99 1.80 -15.07
CA HIS A 55 -6.45 0.41 -15.23
C HIS A 55 -7.94 0.22 -14.97
N ALA A 56 -8.72 1.30 -14.96
CA ALA A 56 -10.17 1.22 -14.72
C ALA A 56 -10.89 0.28 -15.71
N ASN A 57 -10.42 0.21 -16.95
CA ASN A 57 -10.99 -0.66 -17.99
C ASN A 57 -10.80 -2.15 -17.73
N GLU A 58 -9.83 -2.54 -16.92
CA GLU A 58 -9.58 -3.94 -16.56
C GLU A 58 -10.52 -4.45 -15.46
N GLY A 59 -11.17 -3.51 -14.77
CA GLY A 59 -12.14 -3.79 -13.73
C GLY A 59 -11.56 -4.67 -12.61
N ARG A 60 -12.38 -5.57 -12.08
CA ARG A 60 -12.02 -6.44 -10.94
C ARG A 60 -10.95 -7.48 -11.24
N LYS A 61 -10.54 -7.64 -12.49
CA LYS A 61 -9.44 -8.55 -12.89
C LYS A 61 -8.07 -7.91 -12.67
N ASN A 62 -8.02 -6.59 -12.54
CA ASN A 62 -6.79 -5.86 -12.31
C ASN A 62 -6.14 -6.23 -10.96
N ASP A 63 -4.83 -6.35 -10.94
CA ASP A 63 -4.08 -6.75 -9.75
C ASP A 63 -4.08 -5.66 -8.67
N GLU A 64 -4.16 -4.38 -9.04
CA GLU A 64 -4.29 -3.27 -8.08
C GLU A 64 -5.64 -3.34 -7.35
N PHE A 65 -6.71 -3.65 -8.08
CA PHE A 65 -8.01 -3.87 -7.44
C PHE A 65 -7.99 -5.06 -6.51
N ARG A 66 -7.37 -6.17 -6.91
CA ARG A 66 -7.24 -7.35 -6.05
C ARG A 66 -6.49 -7.03 -4.77
N PHE A 67 -5.37 -6.34 -4.89
CA PHE A 67 -4.61 -5.84 -3.75
C PHE A 67 -5.47 -4.92 -2.85
N ALA A 68 -6.11 -3.92 -3.43
CA ALA A 68 -6.97 -2.99 -2.72
C ALA A 68 -8.14 -3.68 -1.99
N LYS A 69 -8.72 -4.70 -2.62
CA LYS A 69 -9.80 -5.50 -2.05
C LYS A 69 -9.35 -6.26 -0.80
N GLU A 70 -8.12 -6.76 -0.76
CA GLU A 70 -7.58 -7.40 0.44
C GLU A 70 -7.43 -6.39 1.59
N LEU A 71 -6.95 -5.20 1.31
CA LEU A 71 -6.92 -4.13 2.31
C LEU A 71 -8.33 -3.78 2.84
N ALA A 72 -9.32 -3.73 1.95
CA ALA A 72 -10.70 -3.49 2.35
C ALA A 72 -11.27 -4.64 3.20
N ARG A 73 -10.89 -5.89 2.95
CA ARG A 73 -11.25 -7.03 3.82
C ARG A 73 -10.73 -6.86 5.25
N HIS A 74 -9.61 -6.16 5.41
CA HIS A 74 -9.07 -5.80 6.72
C HIS A 74 -9.65 -4.50 7.31
N GLY A 75 -10.65 -3.91 6.67
CA GLY A 75 -11.38 -2.73 7.17
C GLY A 75 -10.81 -1.38 6.72
N TYR A 76 -9.88 -1.37 5.78
CA TYR A 76 -9.34 -0.12 5.24
C TYR A 76 -10.22 0.46 4.13
N GLY A 77 -10.31 1.79 4.07
CA GLY A 77 -10.82 2.49 2.90
C GLY A 77 -9.68 2.74 1.91
N VAL A 78 -9.79 2.21 0.72
CA VAL A 78 -8.79 2.31 -0.36
C VAL A 78 -9.35 3.14 -1.50
N TYR A 79 -8.59 4.12 -1.92
CA TYR A 79 -8.90 4.97 -3.07
C TYR A 79 -7.83 4.76 -4.13
N LEU A 80 -8.19 4.14 -5.23
CA LEU A 80 -7.33 4.00 -6.41
C LEU A 80 -7.32 5.33 -7.15
N LEU A 81 -6.15 5.93 -7.25
CA LEU A 81 -5.99 7.31 -7.69
C LEU A 81 -5.83 7.40 -9.20
N PRO A 82 -6.25 8.52 -9.83
CA PRO A 82 -5.92 8.76 -11.22
C PRO A 82 -4.40 8.83 -11.40
N GLU A 83 -3.90 8.24 -12.46
CA GLU A 83 -2.52 8.44 -12.88
C GLU A 83 -2.39 9.83 -13.49
N ASP A 84 -2.16 10.82 -12.65
CA ASP A 84 -1.80 12.17 -13.09
C ASP A 84 -0.27 12.29 -13.09
N ALA A 85 0.30 12.54 -14.26
CA ALA A 85 1.73 12.79 -14.41
C ALA A 85 2.23 13.95 -13.54
N LYS A 86 1.36 14.89 -13.17
CA LYS A 86 1.68 16.01 -12.27
C LYS A 86 1.83 15.58 -10.81
N ASN A 87 1.16 14.49 -10.40
CA ASN A 87 1.17 14.00 -9.02
C ASN A 87 2.10 12.78 -8.84
N GLY A 88 2.99 12.53 -9.79
CA GLY A 88 3.98 11.47 -9.67
C GLY A 88 3.44 10.04 -9.84
N GLY A 89 2.17 9.89 -10.25
CA GLY A 89 1.58 8.56 -10.53
C GLY A 89 1.40 7.68 -9.30
N ILE A 90 0.97 8.25 -8.18
CA ILE A 90 0.67 7.51 -6.95
C ILE A 90 -0.49 6.54 -7.19
N SER A 91 -0.29 5.24 -6.95
CA SER A 91 -1.29 4.22 -7.26
C SER A 91 -2.52 4.31 -6.37
N PHE A 92 -2.36 4.49 -5.08
CA PHE A 92 -3.51 4.56 -4.17
C PHE A 92 -3.23 5.31 -2.86
N ARG A 93 -4.30 5.74 -2.21
CA ARG A 93 -4.28 6.22 -0.83
C ARG A 93 -5.14 5.36 0.09
N LEU A 94 -4.71 5.24 1.32
CA LEU A 94 -5.35 4.49 2.39
C LEU A 94 -5.93 5.43 3.44
N SER A 95 -7.15 5.15 3.88
CA SER A 95 -7.74 5.79 5.05
C SER A 95 -7.60 4.87 6.26
N ALA A 96 -6.87 5.32 7.29
CA ALA A 96 -6.63 4.57 8.50
C ALA A 96 -6.75 5.45 9.76
N LYS A 97 -6.90 4.83 10.94
CA LYS A 97 -6.84 5.52 12.22
C LYS A 97 -5.38 5.71 12.63
N GLY A 98 -5.11 6.85 13.23
CA GLY A 98 -3.78 7.16 13.76
C GLY A 98 -2.95 7.96 12.76
N GLY A 99 -2.34 9.00 13.28
CA GLY A 99 -1.46 9.84 12.50
C GLY A 99 -0.08 9.25 12.51
N SER A 100 0.40 8.72 11.38
CA SER A 100 1.81 8.77 11.14
C SER A 100 2.08 10.01 10.31
N THR A 101 3.21 10.61 10.57
CA THR A 101 3.73 11.77 9.85
C THR A 101 4.20 11.43 8.43
N PHE A 102 3.79 10.29 7.88
CA PHE A 102 4.30 9.76 6.61
C PHE A 102 3.59 10.25 5.39
N SER A 103 2.41 10.79 5.53
CA SER A 103 1.71 11.37 4.42
C SER A 103 1.88 12.88 4.43
N ASP A 104 2.06 13.44 3.27
CA ASP A 104 2.02 14.86 3.06
C ASP A 104 0.67 15.43 3.52
N ALA A 105 0.54 15.74 4.79
CA ALA A 105 -0.41 16.70 5.28
C ALA A 105 -1.77 16.26 5.82
N LYS A 106 -2.24 15.03 5.75
CA LYS A 106 -3.54 14.71 6.37
C LYS A 106 -3.44 13.52 7.30
N VAL A 107 -3.56 13.78 8.59
CA VAL A 107 -3.69 12.75 9.63
C VAL A 107 -4.65 11.65 9.18
N GLY A 108 -4.16 10.42 9.11
CA GLY A 108 -4.95 9.25 8.72
C GLY A 108 -5.03 8.95 7.22
N THR A 109 -4.26 9.62 6.38
CA THR A 109 -4.14 9.29 4.95
C THR A 109 -2.71 8.88 4.61
N TYR A 110 -2.56 7.76 3.92
CA TYR A 110 -1.28 7.21 3.50
C TYR A 110 -1.28 7.00 2.00
N TYR A 111 -0.22 7.42 1.33
CA TYR A 111 -0.05 7.25 -0.11
C TYR A 111 0.96 6.16 -0.39
N TYR A 112 0.62 5.26 -1.32
CA TYR A 112 1.43 4.11 -1.69
C TYR A 112 1.61 4.01 -3.19
N GLU A 113 2.78 3.53 -3.58
CA GLU A 113 3.01 3.02 -4.92
C GLU A 113 2.93 1.49 -4.91
N GLN A 114 2.05 0.94 -5.72
CA GLN A 114 1.80 -0.50 -5.77
C GLN A 114 2.51 -1.13 -6.96
N THR A 115 3.12 -2.28 -6.72
CA THR A 115 3.73 -3.11 -7.74
C THR A 115 3.28 -4.55 -7.57
N THR A 116 2.88 -5.19 -8.67
CA THR A 116 2.62 -6.62 -8.69
C THR A 116 3.93 -7.35 -8.94
N LYS A 117 4.26 -8.28 -8.04
CA LYS A 117 5.42 -9.14 -8.24
C LYS A 117 5.19 -10.08 -9.42
N LYS A 118 6.02 -9.98 -10.44
CA LYS A 118 5.95 -10.76 -11.67
C LYS A 118 7.03 -11.85 -11.79
N SER A 119 8.03 -11.83 -10.91
CA SER A 119 9.20 -12.72 -10.96
C SER A 119 9.21 -13.70 -9.80
N ASP A 120 9.66 -14.93 -10.05
CA ASP A 120 9.91 -15.93 -8.99
C ASP A 120 11.10 -15.53 -8.10
N ASN A 121 11.98 -14.67 -8.58
CA ASN A 121 13.08 -14.16 -7.77
C ASN A 121 12.57 -13.12 -6.78
N ALA A 122 12.29 -13.58 -5.56
CA ALA A 122 11.69 -12.78 -4.52
C ALA A 122 12.48 -11.53 -4.17
N LYS A 123 13.81 -11.64 -4.05
CA LYS A 123 14.69 -10.52 -3.72
C LYS A 123 14.62 -9.40 -4.78
N TYR A 124 14.73 -9.75 -6.06
CA TYR A 124 14.67 -8.75 -7.12
C TYR A 124 13.28 -8.17 -7.30
N GLY A 125 12.22 -8.97 -7.07
CA GLY A 125 10.85 -8.46 -7.10
C GLY A 125 10.61 -7.39 -6.03
N VAL A 126 11.13 -7.58 -4.83
CA VAL A 126 11.06 -6.59 -3.74
C VAL A 126 11.90 -5.35 -4.08
N LEU A 127 13.15 -5.55 -4.46
CA LEU A 127 14.05 -4.44 -4.82
C LEU A 127 13.44 -3.56 -5.92
N SER A 128 12.90 -4.16 -6.97
CA SER A 128 12.25 -3.43 -8.07
C SER A 128 11.03 -2.63 -7.58
N ALA A 129 10.23 -3.18 -6.68
CA ALA A 129 9.08 -2.47 -6.12
C ALA A 129 9.52 -1.26 -5.27
N LEU A 130 10.57 -1.42 -4.46
CA LEU A 130 11.12 -0.33 -3.65
C LEU A 130 11.73 0.76 -4.53
N GLN A 131 12.47 0.38 -5.58
CA GLN A 131 13.02 1.34 -6.54
C GLN A 131 11.90 2.10 -7.25
N HIS A 132 10.87 1.41 -7.71
CA HIS A 132 9.74 2.04 -8.38
C HIS A 132 9.01 3.07 -7.52
N ALA A 133 8.80 2.77 -6.23
CA ALA A 133 8.25 3.74 -5.28
C ALA A 133 9.21 4.93 -5.10
N GLY A 134 10.49 4.66 -4.93
CA GLY A 134 11.52 5.67 -4.78
C GLY A 134 11.65 6.61 -5.98
N ASP A 135 11.61 6.08 -7.19
CA ASP A 135 11.68 6.85 -8.45
C ASP A 135 10.50 7.83 -8.59
N LYS A 136 9.36 7.46 -8.03
CA LYS A 136 8.17 8.32 -7.96
C LYS A 136 8.16 9.27 -6.75
N GLY A 137 9.18 9.26 -5.91
CA GLY A 137 9.24 10.06 -4.70
C GLY A 137 8.30 9.59 -3.58
N ILE A 138 7.71 8.40 -3.70
CA ILE A 138 6.79 7.83 -2.72
C ILE A 138 7.58 7.05 -1.68
N LYS A 139 7.35 7.36 -0.41
CA LYS A 139 8.09 6.74 0.71
C LYS A 139 7.52 5.39 1.16
N LEU A 140 6.36 5.01 0.67
CA LEU A 140 5.67 3.78 1.03
C LEU A 140 5.47 2.92 -0.22
N ALA A 141 6.13 1.77 -0.24
CA ALA A 141 5.95 0.78 -1.30
C ALA A 141 4.87 -0.23 -0.91
N ALA A 142 4.10 -0.70 -1.89
CA ALA A 142 3.13 -1.75 -1.72
C ALA A 142 3.38 -2.87 -2.74
N ILE A 143 3.36 -4.11 -2.29
CA ILE A 143 3.64 -5.27 -3.13
C ILE A 143 2.45 -6.22 -3.11
N TYR A 144 1.92 -6.55 -4.27
CA TYR A 144 1.01 -7.67 -4.44
C TYR A 144 1.80 -8.92 -4.83
N ASP A 145 1.96 -9.84 -3.89
CA ASP A 145 2.62 -11.12 -4.12
C ASP A 145 1.62 -12.14 -4.69
N LYS A 146 1.32 -11.98 -5.95
CA LYS A 146 0.37 -12.82 -6.69
C LYS A 146 0.73 -14.31 -6.67
N TYR A 147 2.00 -14.62 -6.57
CA TYR A 147 2.50 -16.01 -6.61
C TYR A 147 2.69 -16.62 -5.21
N GLY A 148 2.68 -15.81 -4.16
CA GLY A 148 2.86 -16.25 -2.78
C GLY A 148 4.27 -16.77 -2.51
N SER A 149 5.25 -16.21 -3.16
CA SER A 149 6.64 -16.63 -3.07
C SER A 149 7.48 -15.74 -2.15
N LEU A 150 6.91 -14.65 -1.64
CA LEU A 150 7.58 -13.77 -0.70
C LEU A 150 7.50 -14.33 0.72
N SER A 151 8.65 -14.65 1.28
CA SER A 151 8.83 -14.86 2.72
C SER A 151 9.35 -13.57 3.36
N ARG A 152 9.23 -13.45 4.68
CA ARG A 152 9.84 -12.34 5.43
C ARG A 152 11.33 -12.20 5.13
N LEU A 153 12.04 -13.33 5.05
CA LEU A 153 13.46 -13.33 4.74
C LEU A 153 13.76 -12.77 3.35
N SER A 154 12.95 -13.11 2.33
CA SER A 154 13.14 -12.60 0.98
C SER A 154 12.82 -11.11 0.88
N ILE A 155 11.82 -10.64 1.62
CA ILE A 155 11.50 -9.22 1.69
C ILE A 155 12.64 -8.47 2.39
N GLN A 156 13.12 -8.98 3.53
CA GLN A 156 14.25 -8.37 4.23
C GLN A 156 15.49 -8.28 3.33
N LYS A 157 15.84 -9.34 2.61
CA LYS A 157 16.95 -9.30 1.65
C LYS A 157 16.77 -8.23 0.56
N GLY A 158 15.56 -8.02 0.08
CA GLY A 158 15.27 -6.95 -0.89
C GLY A 158 15.44 -5.56 -0.27
N ILE A 159 14.99 -5.37 0.96
CA ILE A 159 15.16 -4.13 1.72
C ILE A 159 16.65 -3.85 1.97
N ASP A 160 17.40 -4.84 2.46
CA ASP A 160 18.84 -4.70 2.73
C ASP A 160 19.62 -4.29 1.47
N TRP A 161 19.24 -4.86 0.33
CA TRP A 161 19.83 -4.48 -0.95
C TRP A 161 19.46 -3.07 -1.38
N TYR A 162 18.22 -2.67 -1.17
CA TYR A 162 17.79 -1.31 -1.46
C TYR A 162 18.58 -0.31 -0.61
N GLU A 163 18.64 -0.52 0.69
CA GLU A 163 19.37 0.35 1.62
C GLU A 163 20.88 0.40 1.33
N HIS A 164 21.49 -0.76 1.02
CA HIS A 164 22.89 -0.81 0.59
C HIS A 164 23.14 0.01 -0.66
N ASN A 165 22.28 -0.10 -1.68
CA ASN A 165 22.42 0.67 -2.91
C ASN A 165 22.13 2.16 -2.69
N ARG A 166 21.16 2.49 -1.85
CA ARG A 166 20.85 3.87 -1.48
C ARG A 166 22.04 4.57 -0.82
N GLY A 167 22.82 3.85 -0.02
CA GLY A 167 24.03 4.38 0.62
C GLY A 167 25.19 4.69 -0.35
N LYS A 168 25.13 4.25 -1.61
CA LYS A 168 26.18 4.52 -2.58
C LYS A 168 26.11 5.96 -3.10
N LYS A 169 27.27 6.59 -3.26
CA LYS A 169 27.37 7.94 -3.83
C LYS A 169 26.74 7.98 -5.23
N GLY A 170 25.82 8.91 -5.44
CA GLY A 170 25.15 9.10 -6.72
C GLY A 170 24.02 8.11 -7.02
N SER A 171 23.55 7.32 -6.06
CA SER A 171 22.48 6.35 -6.27
C SER A 171 21.14 6.96 -6.68
N GLY A 172 20.87 8.21 -6.26
CA GLY A 172 19.56 8.86 -6.48
C GLY A 172 18.40 8.26 -5.68
N LEU A 173 18.61 7.15 -4.97
CA LEU A 173 17.56 6.45 -4.24
C LEU A 173 17.19 7.22 -2.96
N ILE A 174 15.88 7.41 -2.74
CA ILE A 174 15.36 8.09 -1.56
C ILE A 174 15.26 7.14 -0.37
N LYS A 175 15.18 7.68 0.85
CA LYS A 175 14.84 6.89 2.03
C LYS A 175 13.36 6.55 2.00
N LEU A 176 13.04 5.25 2.06
CA LEU A 176 11.67 4.77 2.22
C LEU A 176 11.31 4.63 3.70
N ASP A 177 10.04 4.75 4.00
CA ASP A 177 9.51 4.61 5.35
C ASP A 177 9.00 3.20 5.61
N GLY A 178 8.64 2.45 4.57
CA GLY A 178 8.24 1.08 4.73
C GLY A 178 7.63 0.41 3.50
N VAL A 179 7.34 -0.87 3.68
CA VAL A 179 6.74 -1.73 2.68
C VAL A 179 5.51 -2.45 3.24
N LEU A 180 4.47 -2.49 2.42
CA LEU A 180 3.23 -3.20 2.66
C LEU A 180 3.12 -4.35 1.67
N VAL A 181 2.83 -5.55 2.13
CA VAL A 181 2.70 -6.73 1.27
C VAL A 181 1.35 -7.39 1.50
N VAL A 182 0.69 -7.71 0.41
CA VAL A 182 -0.48 -8.60 0.38
C VAL A 182 -0.10 -9.80 -0.48
N ASN A 183 -0.29 -11.01 0.05
CA ASN A 183 0.01 -12.23 -0.69
C ASN A 183 -1.24 -12.93 -1.24
N LYS A 184 -1.05 -13.96 -2.04
CA LYS A 184 -2.14 -14.75 -2.63
C LYS A 184 -3.03 -15.46 -1.61
N ASN A 185 -2.55 -15.66 -0.38
CA ASN A 185 -3.30 -16.28 0.71
C ASN A 185 -4.13 -15.25 1.49
N HIS A 186 -4.23 -14.02 0.97
CA HIS A 186 -4.95 -12.92 1.60
C HIS A 186 -4.33 -12.40 2.90
N GLU A 187 -3.09 -12.76 3.16
CA GLU A 187 -2.35 -12.28 4.32
C GLU A 187 -1.81 -10.89 4.04
N LEU A 188 -1.91 -10.03 5.05
CA LEU A 188 -1.43 -8.66 5.04
C LEU A 188 -0.31 -8.51 6.06
N TYR A 189 0.85 -8.08 5.62
CA TYR A 189 1.96 -7.75 6.50
C TYR A 189 2.72 -6.54 5.99
N TRP A 190 3.38 -5.84 6.90
CA TRP A 190 4.17 -4.66 6.58
C TRP A 190 5.43 -4.62 7.42
N HIS A 191 6.40 -3.94 6.89
CA HIS A 191 7.68 -3.71 7.53
C HIS A 191 7.93 -2.21 7.66
N ASP A 192 8.26 -1.76 8.87
CA ASP A 192 8.62 -0.37 9.15
C ASP A 192 10.12 -0.19 8.98
N MET A 193 10.51 0.56 7.95
CA MET A 193 11.92 0.83 7.61
C MET A 193 12.50 2.04 8.37
N ARG A 194 11.72 2.69 9.22
CA ARG A 194 12.16 3.86 9.99
C ARG A 194 12.94 3.50 11.23
N THR A 195 12.63 2.35 11.80
CA THR A 195 13.25 1.85 13.02
C THR A 195 14.38 0.89 12.70
N SER A 196 15.42 0.88 13.53
CA SER A 196 16.50 -0.09 13.42
C SER A 196 16.11 -1.52 13.84
N GLU A 197 14.94 -1.68 14.41
CA GLU A 197 14.48 -2.92 15.04
C GLU A 197 13.77 -3.88 14.09
N ASN A 198 13.69 -3.56 12.78
CA ASN A 198 13.07 -4.42 11.76
C ASN A 198 11.72 -4.99 12.20
N GLU A 199 10.82 -4.13 12.68
CA GLU A 199 9.51 -4.56 13.16
C GLU A 199 8.64 -5.07 12.03
N TRP A 200 8.25 -6.32 12.13
CA TRP A 200 7.28 -6.96 11.25
C TRP A 200 5.92 -7.03 11.91
N TRP A 201 4.90 -6.65 11.17
CA TRP A 201 3.52 -6.73 11.60
C TRP A 201 2.75 -7.66 10.66
N GLU A 202 1.99 -8.58 11.24
CA GLU A 202 1.06 -9.43 10.50
C GLU A 202 -0.37 -9.14 10.94
N LYS A 203 -1.26 -9.22 9.97
CA LYS A 203 -2.68 -9.27 10.21
C LYS A 203 -3.25 -10.46 9.44
N LYS A 204 -3.64 -11.47 10.17
CA LYS A 204 -4.36 -12.65 9.66
C LYS A 204 -5.86 -12.37 9.57
#